data_29a235e42a5757e66f98de0c488069e7
#
_entry.id   29a235e42a5757e66f98de0c488069e7
#
_cell.length_a   1.000
_cell.length_b   1.000
_cell.length_c   1.000
_cell.angle_alpha   90.00
_cell.angle_beta   90.00
_cell.angle_gamma   90.00
#
_symmetry.space_group_name_H-M   'P 1'
#
loop_
_entity.id
_entity.type
_entity.pdbx_description
1 polymer ?
#
loop_
_entity_poly.entity_id
_entity_poly.type
_entity_poly.pdbx_seq_one_letter_code
_entity_poly.pdbx_strand_id
1 'polypeptide(L)'
;VATTSILADGIQELVGDQAEVVALMPAGVDPHLYKASVRDLDLLTQADLVVYHGLYLEGKMTEIFEKLAKQQVLIDVSKGIQEDQLLRSGPESHSVDPHVWFDILLWSSGLRYASQELQRWKPSWATTLQRNTEAYLAQLHDLDQKTKSKVAQLVEQKQVLVTAHDAFAYFGKAYGLPVYSLQGLSTLSEPGLRDLTELITIIQTYQVKAIFAEQTISPKALQAVARGAAEKNLVVNLAGPLYTDSLDAPNTPAGTYIGMFETNLQLIYSQLLP
;
A
#
# COMPACT_ATOMS: atom_id res chain seq x y z
N VAL A 1 6.75 -17.93 -1.63
CA VAL A 1 5.43 -17.25 -1.69
C VAL A 1 5.53 -15.89 -1.03
N ALA A 2 4.95 -14.86 -1.61
CA ALA A 2 4.74 -13.55 -0.99
C ALA A 2 3.24 -13.34 -0.73
N THR A 3 2.87 -12.63 0.34
CA THR A 3 1.45 -12.52 0.72
C THR A 3 0.63 -11.69 -0.25
N THR A 4 1.12 -10.52 -0.67
CA THR A 4 0.39 -9.63 -1.58
C THR A 4 1.07 -9.52 -2.94
N SER A 5 0.35 -9.02 -3.95
CA SER A 5 0.91 -8.73 -5.27
C SER A 5 2.00 -7.65 -5.21
N ILE A 6 1.84 -6.63 -4.36
CA ILE A 6 2.86 -5.57 -4.14
C ILE A 6 4.16 -6.18 -3.63
N LEU A 7 4.07 -7.05 -2.64
CA LEU A 7 5.24 -7.70 -2.06
C LEU A 7 5.85 -8.71 -3.03
N ALA A 8 5.02 -9.45 -3.77
CA ALA A 8 5.49 -10.41 -4.77
C ALA A 8 6.31 -9.74 -5.87
N ASP A 9 5.87 -8.59 -6.37
CA ASP A 9 6.61 -7.80 -7.36
C ASP A 9 7.97 -7.36 -6.79
N GLY A 10 7.99 -6.75 -5.61
CA GLY A 10 9.24 -6.32 -4.97
C GLY A 10 10.22 -7.48 -4.73
N ILE A 11 9.76 -8.63 -4.23
CA ILE A 11 10.61 -9.79 -4.00
C ILE A 11 11.09 -10.40 -5.33
N GLN A 12 10.24 -10.43 -6.39
CA GLN A 12 10.65 -10.93 -7.71
C GLN A 12 11.77 -10.07 -8.30
N GLU A 13 11.73 -8.75 -8.14
CA GLU A 13 12.81 -7.85 -8.54
C GLU A 13 14.14 -8.17 -7.83
N LEU A 14 14.08 -8.57 -6.55
CA LEU A 14 15.28 -8.94 -5.80
C LEU A 14 15.85 -10.29 -6.22
N VAL A 15 15.01 -11.32 -6.38
CA VAL A 15 15.46 -12.67 -6.67
C VAL A 15 15.79 -12.90 -8.15
N GLY A 16 15.18 -12.12 -9.07
CA GLY A 16 15.33 -12.31 -10.51
C GLY A 16 14.98 -13.75 -10.90
N ASP A 17 15.84 -14.37 -11.71
CA ASP A 17 15.67 -15.74 -12.22
C ASP A 17 16.05 -16.84 -11.17
N GLN A 18 16.41 -16.47 -9.93
CA GLN A 18 16.80 -17.46 -8.91
C GLN A 18 15.59 -18.21 -8.32
N ALA A 19 14.41 -17.61 -8.35
CA ALA A 19 13.17 -18.20 -7.84
C ALA A 19 11.94 -17.67 -8.56
N GLU A 20 10.88 -18.45 -8.55
CA GLU A 20 9.53 -18.03 -8.89
C GLU A 20 8.85 -17.47 -7.64
N VAL A 21 8.32 -16.26 -7.72
CA VAL A 21 7.58 -15.63 -6.61
C VAL A 21 6.08 -15.64 -6.91
N VAL A 22 5.35 -16.39 -6.11
CA VAL A 22 3.89 -16.51 -6.24
C VAL A 22 3.23 -15.59 -5.20
N ALA A 23 2.32 -14.72 -5.64
CA ALA A 23 1.48 -13.95 -4.75
C ALA A 23 0.34 -14.81 -4.21
N LEU A 24 0.22 -14.91 -2.88
CA LEU A 24 -0.91 -15.59 -2.23
C LEU A 24 -2.22 -14.85 -2.51
N MET A 25 -2.18 -13.53 -2.40
CA MET A 25 -3.27 -12.61 -2.73
C MET A 25 -2.96 -11.94 -4.08
N PRO A 26 -3.59 -12.40 -5.17
CA PRO A 26 -3.36 -11.82 -6.49
C PRO A 26 -3.93 -10.40 -6.61
N ALA A 27 -3.77 -9.83 -7.79
CA ALA A 27 -4.28 -8.50 -8.13
C ALA A 27 -5.77 -8.31 -7.75
N GLY A 28 -6.09 -7.16 -7.15
CA GLY A 28 -7.45 -6.79 -6.75
C GLY A 28 -7.96 -7.43 -5.45
N VAL A 29 -7.13 -8.15 -4.72
CA VAL A 29 -7.51 -8.75 -3.42
C VAL A 29 -7.13 -7.83 -2.27
N ASP A 30 -8.09 -7.58 -1.39
CA ASP A 30 -7.92 -6.81 -0.15
C ASP A 30 -7.28 -7.68 0.95
N PRO A 31 -6.05 -7.35 1.41
CA PRO A 31 -5.35 -8.13 2.43
C PRO A 31 -5.98 -8.03 3.82
N HIS A 32 -6.68 -6.94 4.14
CA HIS A 32 -7.35 -6.78 5.43
C HIS A 32 -8.53 -7.74 5.61
N LEU A 33 -9.20 -8.08 4.51
CA LEU A 33 -10.37 -8.97 4.50
C LEU A 33 -10.02 -10.42 4.18
N TYR A 34 -8.81 -10.66 3.68
CA TYR A 34 -8.42 -11.97 3.16
C TYR A 34 -8.49 -13.08 4.22
N LYS A 35 -9.11 -14.18 3.82
CA LYS A 35 -9.16 -15.43 4.60
C LYS A 35 -8.57 -16.55 3.75
N ALA A 36 -7.47 -17.12 4.23
CA ALA A 36 -6.82 -18.22 3.54
C ALA A 36 -7.77 -19.42 3.37
N SER A 37 -7.86 -19.92 2.16
CA SER A 37 -8.55 -21.17 1.82
C SER A 37 -7.66 -22.38 2.10
N VAL A 38 -8.20 -23.59 2.01
CA VAL A 38 -7.39 -24.83 2.12
C VAL A 38 -6.30 -24.86 1.05
N ARG A 39 -6.59 -24.42 -0.17
CA ARG A 39 -5.59 -24.34 -1.26
C ARG A 39 -4.47 -23.38 -0.94
N ASP A 40 -4.77 -22.28 -0.28
CA ASP A 40 -3.75 -21.31 0.14
C ASP A 40 -2.84 -21.88 1.23
N LEU A 41 -3.41 -22.65 2.15
CA LEU A 41 -2.62 -23.39 3.16
C LEU A 41 -1.71 -24.43 2.52
N ASP A 42 -2.17 -25.13 1.50
CA ASP A 42 -1.34 -26.06 0.73
C ASP A 42 -0.20 -25.32 0.02
N LEU A 43 -0.49 -24.19 -0.63
CA LEU A 43 0.52 -23.34 -1.28
C LEU A 43 1.57 -22.84 -0.28
N LEU A 44 1.13 -22.32 0.87
CA LEU A 44 2.01 -21.84 1.93
C LEU A 44 2.89 -22.96 2.51
N THR A 45 2.31 -24.15 2.68
CA THR A 45 3.05 -25.29 3.26
C THR A 45 4.08 -25.88 2.28
N GLN A 46 3.82 -25.81 0.97
CA GLN A 46 4.73 -26.27 -0.08
C GLN A 46 5.79 -25.26 -0.47
N ALA A 47 5.64 -24.00 -0.05
CA ALA A 47 6.60 -22.95 -0.33
C ALA A 47 7.93 -23.22 0.39
N ASP A 48 9.04 -23.00 -0.29
CA ASP A 48 10.39 -23.06 0.34
C ASP A 48 10.58 -21.94 1.38
N LEU A 49 9.90 -20.80 1.18
CA LEU A 49 9.97 -19.62 2.03
C LEU A 49 8.71 -18.76 1.84
N VAL A 50 8.26 -18.12 2.91
CA VAL A 50 7.14 -17.18 2.87
C VAL A 50 7.61 -15.77 3.27
N VAL A 51 7.22 -14.76 2.48
CA VAL A 51 7.45 -13.34 2.80
C VAL A 51 6.10 -12.68 3.03
N TYR A 52 5.98 -11.88 4.09
CA TYR A 52 4.76 -11.16 4.43
C TYR A 52 5.06 -9.73 4.92
N HIS A 53 4.06 -8.85 4.86
CA HIS A 53 4.25 -7.44 5.21
C HIS A 53 4.50 -7.22 6.70
N GLY A 54 3.79 -7.94 7.57
CA GLY A 54 3.76 -7.66 9.00
C GLY A 54 2.80 -6.52 9.36
N LEU A 55 2.97 -5.92 10.54
CA LEU A 55 2.16 -4.80 11.05
C LEU A 55 0.64 -5.06 11.05
N TYR A 56 0.25 -6.31 11.14
CA TYR A 56 -1.15 -6.75 11.10
C TYR A 56 -1.90 -6.49 9.78
N LEU A 57 -1.22 -6.21 8.67
CA LEU A 57 -1.88 -6.13 7.36
C LEU A 57 -2.66 -7.41 7.07
N GLU A 58 -1.98 -8.55 7.23
CA GLU A 58 -2.58 -9.89 7.08
C GLU A 58 -3.13 -10.40 8.42
N GLY A 59 -3.83 -9.55 9.17
CA GLY A 59 -4.20 -9.85 10.56
C GLY A 59 -4.96 -11.17 10.77
N LYS A 60 -5.76 -11.60 9.77
CA LYS A 60 -6.48 -12.89 9.81
C LYS A 60 -5.59 -14.11 9.58
N MET A 61 -4.31 -13.91 9.22
CA MET A 61 -3.34 -14.98 8.97
C MET A 61 -2.31 -15.13 10.10
N THR A 62 -2.35 -14.33 11.15
CA THR A 62 -1.37 -14.34 12.24
C THR A 62 -1.13 -15.74 12.82
N GLU A 63 -2.20 -16.48 13.15
CA GLU A 63 -2.09 -17.84 13.68
C GLU A 63 -1.48 -18.84 12.66
N ILE A 64 -1.72 -18.61 11.36
CA ILE A 64 -1.13 -19.42 10.28
C ILE A 64 0.38 -19.18 10.25
N PHE A 65 0.81 -17.93 10.28
CA PHE A 65 2.24 -17.58 10.27
C PHE A 65 2.96 -18.11 11.51
N GLU A 66 2.36 -18.06 12.70
CA GLU A 66 2.92 -18.63 13.93
C GLU A 66 3.14 -20.15 13.83
N LYS A 67 2.25 -20.86 13.14
CA LYS A 67 2.39 -22.30 12.90
C LYS A 67 3.45 -22.60 11.85
N LEU A 68 3.46 -21.85 10.73
CA LEU A 68 4.42 -22.02 9.66
C LEU A 68 5.85 -21.70 10.10
N ALA A 69 6.04 -20.69 10.94
CA ALA A 69 7.36 -20.30 11.46
C ALA A 69 8.08 -21.42 12.26
N LYS A 70 7.36 -22.46 12.69
CA LYS A 70 7.93 -23.64 13.35
C LYS A 70 8.48 -24.68 12.35
N GLN A 71 8.17 -24.55 11.07
CA GLN A 71 8.44 -25.55 10.05
C GLN A 71 9.25 -25.01 8.87
N GLN A 72 9.18 -23.71 8.62
CA GLN A 72 9.84 -23.06 7.48
C GLN A 72 10.25 -21.62 7.78
N VAL A 73 11.04 -21.04 6.90
CA VAL A 73 11.51 -19.65 7.02
C VAL A 73 10.42 -18.68 6.60
N LEU A 74 10.13 -17.74 7.50
CA LEU A 74 9.24 -16.61 7.23
C LEU A 74 10.02 -15.31 7.33
N ILE A 75 9.82 -14.41 6.38
CA ILE A 75 10.41 -13.07 6.38
C ILE A 75 9.30 -12.04 6.57
N ASP A 76 9.38 -11.32 7.67
CA ASP A 76 8.54 -10.16 7.99
C ASP A 76 9.24 -8.90 7.51
N VAL A 77 8.74 -8.31 6.42
CA VAL A 77 9.39 -7.15 5.77
C VAL A 77 9.39 -5.91 6.65
N SER A 78 8.40 -5.78 7.53
CA SER A 78 8.31 -4.64 8.44
C SER A 78 9.49 -4.53 9.41
N LYS A 79 10.20 -5.63 9.67
CA LYS A 79 11.40 -5.63 10.51
C LYS A 79 12.57 -4.84 9.94
N GLY A 80 12.52 -4.49 8.67
CA GLY A 80 13.46 -3.56 8.04
C GLY A 80 13.19 -2.09 8.33
N ILE A 81 12.10 -1.77 9.02
CA ILE A 81 11.66 -0.41 9.33
C ILE A 81 11.84 -0.13 10.83
N GLN A 82 12.41 1.00 11.18
CA GLN A 82 12.60 1.38 12.58
C GLN A 82 11.24 1.77 13.20
N GLU A 83 11.04 1.42 14.48
CA GLU A 83 9.75 1.61 15.16
C GLU A 83 9.33 3.08 15.24
N ASP A 84 10.27 4.01 15.38
CA ASP A 84 10.04 5.45 15.43
C ASP A 84 9.62 6.05 14.08
N GLN A 85 9.80 5.33 12.98
CA GLN A 85 9.34 5.71 11.65
C GLN A 85 7.90 5.27 11.37
N LEU A 86 7.38 4.30 12.14
CA LEU A 86 6.04 3.77 11.96
C LEU A 86 4.96 4.77 12.38
N LEU A 87 3.90 4.85 11.59
CA LEU A 87 2.71 5.65 11.91
C LEU A 87 1.73 4.85 12.76
N ARG A 88 0.99 5.55 13.60
CA ARG A 88 -0.07 4.99 14.45
C ARG A 88 -1.38 5.75 14.23
N SER A 89 -2.49 5.04 14.31
CA SER A 89 -3.83 5.61 14.16
C SER A 89 -4.24 6.41 15.40
N GLY A 90 -3.63 7.59 15.57
CA GLY A 90 -3.86 8.48 16.70
C GLY A 90 -2.93 8.23 17.91
N PRO A 91 -2.83 9.22 18.84
CA PRO A 91 -1.81 9.23 19.90
C PRO A 91 -2.01 8.15 20.99
N GLU A 92 -3.23 7.63 21.15
CA GLU A 92 -3.54 6.56 22.11
C GLU A 92 -3.75 5.20 21.45
N SER A 93 -3.62 5.10 20.12
CA SER A 93 -3.80 3.87 19.38
C SER A 93 -2.57 2.97 19.44
N HIS A 94 -2.79 1.71 19.74
CA HIS A 94 -1.75 0.68 19.60
C HIS A 94 -1.66 0.13 18.17
N SER A 95 -2.61 0.48 17.30
CA SER A 95 -2.62 0.03 15.91
C SER A 95 -1.57 0.79 15.09
N VAL A 96 -0.64 0.04 14.52
CA VAL A 96 0.35 0.56 13.57
C VAL A 96 -0.25 0.56 12.17
N ASP A 97 0.00 1.61 11.42
CA ASP A 97 -0.37 1.70 10.01
C ASP A 97 0.50 0.75 9.18
N PRO A 98 -0.09 -0.25 8.49
CA PRO A 98 0.69 -1.21 7.71
C PRO A 98 1.11 -0.72 6.31
N HIS A 99 0.56 0.41 5.82
CA HIS A 99 0.69 0.86 4.42
C HIS A 99 2.03 1.54 4.10
N VAL A 100 3.12 0.97 4.62
CA VAL A 100 4.49 1.50 4.54
C VAL A 100 5.01 1.67 3.12
N TRP A 101 4.45 0.94 2.15
CA TRP A 101 4.85 1.01 0.74
C TRP A 101 4.52 2.33 0.06
N PHE A 102 3.71 3.18 0.68
CA PHE A 102 3.44 4.54 0.19
C PHE A 102 4.49 5.58 0.61
N ASP A 103 5.42 5.24 1.51
CA ASP A 103 6.71 5.92 1.64
C ASP A 103 7.78 5.06 0.96
N ILE A 104 8.22 5.48 -0.23
CA ILE A 104 9.15 4.71 -1.06
C ILE A 104 10.46 4.41 -0.32
N LEU A 105 10.93 5.29 0.55
CA LEU A 105 12.17 5.08 1.30
C LEU A 105 11.98 4.05 2.42
N LEU A 106 10.84 4.05 3.10
CA LEU A 106 10.50 3.00 4.08
C LEU A 106 10.33 1.65 3.40
N TRP A 107 9.62 1.62 2.26
CA TRP A 107 9.48 0.41 1.45
C TRP A 107 10.85 -0.14 1.01
N SER A 108 11.74 0.73 0.56
CA SER A 108 13.12 0.38 0.21
C SER A 108 13.89 -0.24 1.39
N SER A 109 13.65 0.23 2.62
CA SER A 109 14.26 -0.33 3.82
C SER A 109 13.74 -1.73 4.11
N GLY A 110 12.43 -1.97 3.99
CA GLY A 110 11.83 -3.28 4.11
C GLY A 110 12.36 -4.27 3.06
N LEU A 111 12.46 -3.87 1.80
CA LEU A 111 13.00 -4.70 0.72
C LEU A 111 14.49 -5.02 0.92
N ARG A 112 15.28 -4.04 1.38
CA ARG A 112 16.68 -4.27 1.74
C ARG A 112 16.82 -5.33 2.84
N TYR A 113 15.99 -5.24 3.87
CA TYR A 113 15.95 -6.25 4.93
C TYR A 113 15.57 -7.63 4.38
N ALA A 114 14.51 -7.71 3.55
CA ALA A 114 14.12 -8.97 2.92
C ALA A 114 15.28 -9.58 2.10
N SER A 115 16.00 -8.76 1.32
CA SER A 115 17.19 -9.20 0.58
C SER A 115 18.27 -9.79 1.50
N GLN A 116 18.53 -9.15 2.65
CA GLN A 116 19.51 -9.66 3.62
C GLN A 116 19.09 -11.00 4.22
N GLU A 117 17.81 -11.18 4.56
CA GLU A 117 17.28 -12.44 5.06
C GLU A 117 17.33 -13.54 3.99
N LEU A 118 17.01 -13.22 2.74
CA LEU A 118 17.14 -14.13 1.59
C LEU A 118 18.60 -14.57 1.39
N GLN A 119 19.59 -13.67 1.56
CA GLN A 119 21.02 -13.99 1.49
C GLN A 119 21.45 -14.91 2.63
N ARG A 120 20.90 -14.72 3.85
CA ARG A 120 21.15 -15.63 4.98
C ARG A 120 20.56 -17.00 4.75
N TRP A 121 19.34 -17.06 4.21
CA TRP A 121 18.67 -18.32 3.88
C TRP A 121 19.36 -19.08 2.74
N LYS A 122 19.78 -18.36 1.67
CA LYS A 122 20.41 -18.96 0.48
C LYS A 122 21.69 -18.22 0.11
N PRO A 123 22.82 -18.47 0.79
CA PRO A 123 24.09 -17.75 0.57
C PRO A 123 24.61 -17.82 -0.88
N SER A 124 24.27 -18.87 -1.63
CA SER A 124 24.62 -18.98 -3.05
C SER A 124 23.98 -17.91 -3.94
N TRP A 125 22.94 -17.25 -3.49
CA TRP A 125 22.25 -16.17 -4.21
C TRP A 125 22.80 -14.77 -3.88
N ALA A 126 23.71 -14.65 -2.92
CA ALA A 126 24.12 -13.37 -2.34
C ALA A 126 24.55 -12.34 -3.39
N THR A 127 25.38 -12.73 -4.36
CA THR A 127 25.86 -11.82 -5.42
C THR A 127 24.71 -11.31 -6.31
N THR A 128 23.79 -12.19 -6.69
CA THR A 128 22.62 -11.83 -7.51
C THR A 128 21.68 -10.92 -6.74
N LEU A 129 21.36 -11.32 -5.49
CA LEU A 129 20.48 -10.52 -4.62
C LEU A 129 21.05 -9.13 -4.36
N GLN A 130 22.35 -9.01 -4.05
CA GLN A 130 22.98 -7.71 -3.84
C GLN A 130 22.86 -6.83 -5.08
N ARG A 131 23.27 -7.34 -6.24
CA ARG A 131 23.21 -6.59 -7.51
C ARG A 131 21.78 -6.14 -7.84
N ASN A 132 20.81 -7.05 -7.77
CA ASN A 132 19.42 -6.75 -8.11
C ASN A 132 18.81 -5.76 -7.10
N THR A 133 19.09 -5.94 -5.80
CA THR A 133 18.63 -5.03 -4.75
C THR A 133 19.16 -3.61 -5.00
N GLU A 134 20.45 -3.44 -5.25
CA GLU A 134 21.04 -2.13 -5.53
C GLU A 134 20.40 -1.48 -6.77
N ALA A 135 20.20 -2.26 -7.84
CA ALA A 135 19.58 -1.77 -9.07
C ALA A 135 18.11 -1.35 -8.85
N TYR A 136 17.33 -2.15 -8.15
CA TYR A 136 15.91 -1.84 -7.89
C TYR A 136 15.76 -0.66 -6.94
N LEU A 137 16.56 -0.60 -5.87
CA LEU A 137 16.53 0.54 -4.95
C LEU A 137 16.97 1.86 -5.60
N ALA A 138 17.82 1.81 -6.62
CA ALA A 138 18.13 3.01 -7.41
C ALA A 138 16.90 3.48 -8.21
N GLN A 139 16.13 2.58 -8.83
CA GLN A 139 14.88 2.91 -9.51
C GLN A 139 13.83 3.50 -8.53
N LEU A 140 13.72 2.92 -7.32
CA LEU A 140 12.83 3.43 -6.28
C LEU A 140 13.25 4.84 -5.82
N HIS A 141 14.54 5.10 -5.68
CA HIS A 141 15.04 6.43 -5.38
C HIS A 141 14.67 7.45 -6.46
N ASP A 142 14.82 7.12 -7.72
CA ASP A 142 14.41 7.99 -8.83
C ASP A 142 12.90 8.25 -8.82
N LEU A 143 12.08 7.23 -8.52
CA LEU A 143 10.64 7.37 -8.34
C LEU A 143 10.30 8.32 -7.18
N ASP A 144 10.99 8.20 -6.04
CA ASP A 144 10.83 9.09 -4.90
C ASP A 144 11.11 10.55 -5.26
N GLN A 145 12.21 10.84 -5.97
CA GLN A 145 12.55 12.20 -6.40
C GLN A 145 11.51 12.78 -7.37
N LYS A 146 11.05 11.99 -8.33
CA LYS A 146 9.96 12.39 -9.26
C LYS A 146 8.67 12.69 -8.48
N THR A 147 8.33 11.85 -7.50
CA THR A 147 7.15 12.02 -6.65
C THR A 147 7.22 13.30 -5.85
N LYS A 148 8.34 13.55 -5.18
CA LYS A 148 8.58 14.81 -4.43
C LYS A 148 8.36 16.04 -5.30
N SER A 149 8.91 16.05 -6.50
CA SER A 149 8.79 17.17 -7.44
C SER A 149 7.35 17.43 -7.88
N LYS A 150 6.57 16.36 -8.16
CA LYS A 150 5.16 16.50 -8.56
C LYS A 150 4.26 16.90 -7.39
N VAL A 151 4.44 16.26 -6.22
CA VAL A 151 3.58 16.54 -5.06
C VAL A 151 3.84 17.93 -4.49
N ALA A 152 5.06 18.44 -4.57
CA ALA A 152 5.35 19.84 -4.18
C ALA A 152 4.43 20.85 -4.86
N GLN A 153 4.08 20.65 -6.14
CA GLN A 153 3.17 21.53 -6.87
C GLN A 153 1.72 21.46 -6.32
N LEU A 154 1.28 20.27 -5.84
CA LEU A 154 -0.02 20.12 -5.18
C LEU A 154 -0.03 20.84 -3.82
N VAL A 155 1.04 20.73 -3.06
CA VAL A 155 1.20 21.38 -1.75
C VAL A 155 1.21 22.90 -1.89
N GLU A 156 1.94 23.45 -2.86
CA GLU A 156 1.95 24.87 -3.17
C GLU A 156 0.56 25.42 -3.49
N GLN A 157 -0.28 24.61 -4.15
CA GLN A 157 -1.67 24.92 -4.48
C GLN A 157 -2.66 24.61 -3.34
N LYS A 158 -2.16 24.24 -2.15
CA LYS A 158 -2.95 23.87 -0.96
C LYS A 158 -3.97 22.75 -1.24
N GLN A 159 -3.62 21.83 -2.13
CA GLN A 159 -4.45 20.66 -2.41
C GLN A 159 -4.40 19.67 -1.25
N VAL A 160 -5.45 18.87 -1.12
CA VAL A 160 -5.52 17.76 -0.17
C VAL A 160 -5.96 16.50 -0.92
N LEU A 161 -5.49 15.34 -0.47
CA LEU A 161 -5.88 14.05 -1.00
C LEU A 161 -7.02 13.47 -0.14
N VAL A 162 -8.11 13.06 -0.79
CA VAL A 162 -9.27 12.44 -0.10
C VAL A 162 -9.52 11.06 -0.69
N THR A 163 -9.42 10.01 0.15
CA THR A 163 -9.42 8.60 -0.26
C THR A 163 -10.54 7.80 0.42
N ALA A 164 -10.75 6.54 0.00
CA ALA A 164 -11.78 5.69 0.58
C ALA A 164 -11.35 5.17 1.96
N HIS A 165 -10.08 4.71 2.14
CA HIS A 165 -9.55 4.33 3.45
C HIS A 165 -8.18 4.98 3.74
N ASP A 166 -7.69 4.83 4.96
CA ASP A 166 -6.47 5.49 5.46
C ASP A 166 -5.21 4.70 5.07
N ALA A 167 -4.98 4.54 3.75
CA ALA A 167 -3.79 3.91 3.21
C ALA A 167 -2.66 4.90 2.85
N PHE A 168 -2.98 6.19 2.67
CA PHE A 168 -2.03 7.17 2.16
C PHE A 168 -1.37 8.03 3.24
N ALA A 169 -1.46 7.68 4.53
CA ALA A 169 -0.86 8.47 5.59
C ALA A 169 0.67 8.56 5.47
N TYR A 170 1.34 7.47 5.10
CA TYR A 170 2.79 7.49 4.81
C TYR A 170 3.13 8.36 3.60
N PHE A 171 2.32 8.31 2.54
CA PHE A 171 2.47 9.21 1.39
C PHE A 171 2.35 10.68 1.82
N GLY A 172 1.31 10.99 2.58
CA GLY A 172 1.10 12.33 3.12
C GLY A 172 2.28 12.84 3.94
N LYS A 173 2.82 12.00 4.84
CA LYS A 173 4.00 12.32 5.67
C LYS A 173 5.27 12.49 4.83
N ALA A 174 5.53 11.58 3.88
CA ALA A 174 6.75 11.58 3.07
C ALA A 174 6.83 12.79 2.13
N TYR A 175 5.69 13.21 1.57
CA TYR A 175 5.64 14.24 0.52
C TYR A 175 4.96 15.55 0.95
N GLY A 176 4.48 15.64 2.18
CA GLY A 176 3.90 16.86 2.74
C GLY A 176 2.48 17.18 2.24
N LEU A 177 1.78 16.24 1.62
CA LEU A 177 0.40 16.42 1.14
C LEU A 177 -0.59 16.01 2.25
N PRO A 178 -1.49 16.89 2.71
CA PRO A 178 -2.53 16.50 3.66
C PRO A 178 -3.45 15.41 3.08
N VAL A 179 -3.70 14.36 3.85
CA VAL A 179 -4.54 13.22 3.45
C VAL A 179 -5.71 13.11 4.41
N TYR A 180 -6.88 12.85 3.87
CA TYR A 180 -8.11 12.55 4.60
C TYR A 180 -8.77 11.31 4.01
N SER A 181 -9.31 10.45 4.84
CA SER A 181 -9.94 9.20 4.43
C SER A 181 -11.34 9.08 4.99
N LEU A 182 -12.20 8.32 4.32
CA LEU A 182 -13.55 8.03 4.78
C LEU A 182 -13.55 6.91 5.83
N GLN A 183 -12.71 5.88 5.65
CA GLN A 183 -12.54 4.77 6.57
C GLN A 183 -11.17 4.82 7.23
N GLY A 184 -11.02 4.12 8.37
CA GLY A 184 -9.73 3.98 9.06
C GLY A 184 -8.74 3.08 8.33
N LEU A 185 -7.68 2.64 9.06
CA LEU A 185 -6.58 1.82 8.53
C LEU A 185 -7.01 0.46 7.98
N SER A 186 -8.12 -0.08 8.43
CA SER A 186 -8.63 -1.37 7.99
C SER A 186 -10.01 -1.22 7.35
N THR A 187 -10.22 -1.94 6.25
CA THR A 187 -11.48 -2.01 5.51
C THR A 187 -12.55 -2.89 6.17
N LEU A 188 -12.25 -3.47 7.35
CA LEU A 188 -13.15 -4.36 8.11
C LEU A 188 -14.44 -3.67 8.59
N SER A 189 -14.41 -2.37 8.84
CA SER A 189 -15.54 -1.59 9.34
C SER A 189 -16.05 -0.66 8.26
N GLU A 190 -17.35 -0.68 8.00
CA GLU A 190 -17.99 0.29 7.10
C GLU A 190 -18.09 1.67 7.76
N PRO A 191 -17.95 2.78 6.99
CA PRO A 191 -18.08 4.13 7.54
C PRO A 191 -19.52 4.42 7.95
N GLY A 192 -19.67 5.11 9.10
CA GLY A 192 -20.97 5.57 9.58
C GLY A 192 -21.37 6.94 9.03
N LEU A 193 -22.58 7.40 9.39
CA LEU A 193 -23.08 8.73 8.98
C LEU A 193 -22.20 9.88 9.47
N ARG A 194 -21.56 9.71 10.62
CA ARG A 194 -20.65 10.71 11.17
C ARG A 194 -19.43 10.88 10.28
N ASP A 195 -18.83 9.79 9.82
CA ASP A 195 -17.64 9.81 8.98
C ASP A 195 -17.93 10.48 7.63
N LEU A 196 -19.10 10.17 7.04
CA LEU A 196 -19.55 10.83 5.82
C LEU A 196 -19.71 12.35 6.01
N THR A 197 -20.30 12.77 7.14
CA THR A 197 -20.54 14.18 7.45
C THR A 197 -19.24 14.95 7.69
N GLU A 198 -18.30 14.33 8.41
CA GLU A 198 -16.97 14.88 8.66
C GLU A 198 -16.20 15.06 7.34
N LEU A 199 -16.25 14.06 6.45
CA LEU A 199 -15.60 14.17 5.15
C LEU A 199 -16.20 15.24 4.26
N ILE A 200 -17.54 15.42 4.26
CA ILE A 200 -18.21 16.53 3.54
C ILE A 200 -17.75 17.89 4.11
N THR A 201 -17.52 17.98 5.42
CA THR A 201 -16.98 19.20 6.03
C THR A 201 -15.57 19.50 5.57
N ILE A 202 -14.73 18.48 5.45
CA ILE A 202 -13.35 18.58 4.92
C ILE A 202 -13.41 19.05 3.45
N ILE A 203 -14.25 18.44 2.63
CA ILE A 203 -14.48 18.84 1.23
C ILE A 203 -14.84 20.32 1.13
N GLN A 204 -15.75 20.78 1.98
CA GLN A 204 -16.16 22.19 2.04
C GLN A 204 -15.03 23.11 2.47
N THR A 205 -14.29 22.72 3.51
CA THR A 205 -13.22 23.55 4.10
C THR A 205 -12.06 23.76 3.14
N TYR A 206 -11.64 22.70 2.45
CA TYR A 206 -10.51 22.73 1.53
C TYR A 206 -10.89 22.94 0.08
N GLN A 207 -12.19 23.10 -0.22
CA GLN A 207 -12.72 23.24 -1.59
C GLN A 207 -12.23 22.10 -2.50
N VAL A 208 -12.31 20.87 -2.00
CA VAL A 208 -11.81 19.66 -2.66
C VAL A 208 -12.51 19.45 -4.00
N LYS A 209 -11.74 19.33 -5.07
CA LYS A 209 -12.27 19.14 -6.44
C LYS A 209 -12.51 17.68 -6.78
N ALA A 210 -11.71 16.77 -6.21
CA ALA A 210 -11.81 15.32 -6.47
C ALA A 210 -11.62 14.51 -5.19
N ILE A 211 -12.40 13.43 -5.06
CA ILE A 211 -12.24 12.36 -4.09
C ILE A 211 -11.96 11.07 -4.85
N PHE A 212 -11.17 10.16 -4.26
CA PHE A 212 -10.62 9.03 -5.00
C PHE A 212 -11.20 7.71 -4.51
N ALA A 213 -11.87 6.99 -5.43
CA ALA A 213 -12.21 5.59 -5.22
C ALA A 213 -10.94 4.72 -5.26
N GLU A 214 -11.03 3.51 -4.72
CA GLU A 214 -9.94 2.56 -4.64
C GLU A 214 -10.34 1.22 -5.25
N GLN A 215 -9.35 0.48 -5.80
CA GLN A 215 -9.62 -0.75 -6.56
C GLN A 215 -10.28 -1.85 -5.70
N THR A 216 -9.83 -2.00 -4.46
CA THR A 216 -10.27 -3.08 -3.55
C THR A 216 -11.54 -2.74 -2.77
N ILE A 217 -12.02 -1.48 -2.83
CA ILE A 217 -13.12 -0.97 -2.00
C ILE A 217 -14.31 -0.56 -2.85
N SER A 218 -15.52 -0.91 -2.41
CA SER A 218 -16.74 -0.47 -3.07
C SER A 218 -16.87 1.06 -3.06
N PRO A 219 -17.08 1.73 -4.19
CA PRO A 219 -17.19 3.19 -4.25
C PRO A 219 -18.51 3.76 -3.68
N LYS A 220 -19.42 2.91 -3.20
CA LYS A 220 -20.78 3.32 -2.77
C LYS A 220 -20.77 4.40 -1.67
N ALA A 221 -19.88 4.27 -0.70
CA ALA A 221 -19.78 5.21 0.41
C ALA A 221 -19.26 6.58 -0.08
N LEU A 222 -18.23 6.61 -0.93
CA LEU A 222 -17.75 7.86 -1.54
C LEU A 222 -18.78 8.47 -2.49
N GLN A 223 -19.56 7.66 -3.20
CA GLN A 223 -20.71 8.17 -3.99
C GLN A 223 -21.75 8.85 -3.09
N ALA A 224 -22.00 8.34 -1.88
CA ALA A 224 -22.88 8.98 -0.91
C ALA A 224 -22.29 10.32 -0.41
N VAL A 225 -21.00 10.38 -0.15
CA VAL A 225 -20.28 11.63 0.18
C VAL A 225 -20.42 12.65 -0.94
N ALA A 226 -20.19 12.26 -2.21
CA ALA A 226 -20.31 13.16 -3.35
C ALA A 226 -21.75 13.70 -3.51
N ARG A 227 -22.77 12.84 -3.30
CA ARG A 227 -24.20 13.30 -3.30
C ARG A 227 -24.48 14.27 -2.16
N GLY A 228 -24.03 13.96 -0.93
CA GLY A 228 -24.21 14.87 0.21
C GLY A 228 -23.45 16.20 0.05
N ALA A 229 -22.32 16.22 -0.61
CA ALA A 229 -21.61 17.43 -1.00
C ALA A 229 -22.43 18.27 -2.02
N ALA A 230 -23.02 17.60 -3.01
CA ALA A 230 -23.85 18.26 -4.03
C ALA A 230 -25.10 18.93 -3.42
N GLU A 231 -25.71 18.36 -2.38
CA GLU A 231 -26.82 18.98 -1.62
C GLU A 231 -26.40 20.30 -0.95
N LYS A 232 -25.09 20.48 -0.70
CA LYS A 232 -24.49 21.72 -0.19
C LYS A 232 -23.93 22.62 -1.32
N ASN A 233 -24.27 22.37 -2.57
CA ASN A 233 -23.78 23.07 -3.76
C ASN A 233 -22.26 22.94 -3.97
N LEU A 234 -21.63 21.87 -3.46
CA LEU A 234 -20.23 21.54 -3.70
C LEU A 234 -20.13 20.55 -4.87
N VAL A 235 -19.37 20.90 -5.89
CA VAL A 235 -19.10 20.01 -7.04
C VAL A 235 -17.81 19.25 -6.78
N VAL A 236 -17.93 17.94 -6.57
CA VAL A 236 -16.80 17.05 -6.28
C VAL A 236 -16.78 15.92 -7.30
N ASN A 237 -15.66 15.76 -7.99
CA ASN A 237 -15.46 14.65 -8.91
C ASN A 237 -15.12 13.36 -8.12
N LEU A 238 -15.77 12.24 -8.43
CA LEU A 238 -15.34 10.92 -7.95
C LEU A 238 -14.39 10.32 -9.00
N ALA A 239 -13.12 10.40 -8.70
CA ALA A 239 -12.03 9.89 -9.54
C ALA A 239 -11.57 8.50 -9.08
N GLY A 240 -10.70 7.87 -9.84
CA GLY A 240 -10.12 6.58 -9.51
C GLY A 240 -10.41 5.49 -10.54
N PRO A 241 -10.13 4.22 -10.22
CA PRO A 241 -9.61 3.83 -8.91
C PRO A 241 -8.13 4.15 -8.69
N LEU A 242 -7.76 4.43 -7.44
CA LEU A 242 -6.39 4.29 -6.97
C LEU A 242 -6.11 2.83 -6.62
N TYR A 243 -4.87 2.41 -6.82
CA TYR A 243 -4.37 1.12 -6.39
C TYR A 243 -3.72 1.29 -5.01
N THR A 244 -4.28 0.66 -3.98
CA THR A 244 -3.84 0.85 -2.59
C THR A 244 -3.16 -0.40 -2.03
N ASP A 245 -3.92 -1.47 -1.86
CA ASP A 245 -3.48 -2.69 -1.18
C ASP A 245 -3.09 -3.81 -2.13
N SER A 246 -3.20 -3.55 -3.43
CA SER A 246 -2.95 -4.52 -4.49
C SER A 246 -2.48 -3.82 -5.76
N LEU A 247 -1.66 -4.51 -6.53
CA LEU A 247 -1.37 -4.14 -7.91
C LEU A 247 -2.57 -4.43 -8.82
N ASP A 248 -2.52 -3.92 -10.04
CA ASP A 248 -3.42 -4.32 -11.11
C ASP A 248 -2.96 -5.65 -11.74
N ALA A 249 -3.73 -6.12 -12.73
CA ALA A 249 -3.40 -7.33 -13.47
C ALA A 249 -1.98 -7.26 -14.09
N PRO A 250 -1.27 -8.38 -14.18
CA PRO A 250 0.01 -8.43 -14.88
C PRO A 250 -0.09 -7.86 -16.30
N ASN A 251 0.96 -7.20 -16.76
CA ASN A 251 1.06 -6.54 -18.08
C ASN A 251 0.17 -5.31 -18.25
N THR A 252 -0.41 -4.77 -17.20
CA THR A 252 -1.01 -3.43 -17.19
C THR A 252 -0.02 -2.38 -16.69
N PRO A 253 -0.25 -1.07 -16.90
CA PRO A 253 0.61 -0.03 -16.36
C PRO A 253 0.81 -0.11 -14.84
N ALA A 254 -0.22 -0.49 -14.07
CA ALA A 254 -0.17 -0.63 -12.61
C ALA A 254 0.11 -2.07 -12.15
N GLY A 255 0.56 -2.96 -13.04
CA GLY A 255 0.88 -4.36 -12.74
C GLY A 255 2.22 -4.57 -12.02
N THR A 256 3.01 -3.52 -11.79
CA THR A 256 4.23 -3.50 -10.99
C THR A 256 4.14 -2.43 -9.92
N TYR A 257 4.95 -2.50 -8.86
CA TYR A 257 4.96 -1.48 -7.81
C TYR A 257 5.28 -0.08 -8.35
N ILE A 258 6.31 0.05 -9.17
CA ILE A 258 6.68 1.34 -9.79
C ILE A 258 5.55 1.85 -10.68
N GLY A 259 5.00 1.00 -11.52
CA GLY A 259 3.90 1.36 -12.42
C GLY A 259 2.61 1.74 -11.68
N MET A 260 2.28 1.03 -10.62
CA MET A 260 1.16 1.35 -9.71
C MET A 260 1.34 2.74 -9.09
N PHE A 261 2.54 3.01 -8.56
CA PHE A 261 2.84 4.28 -7.91
C PHE A 261 2.78 5.45 -8.90
N GLU A 262 3.36 5.28 -10.10
CA GLU A 262 3.31 6.29 -11.17
C GLU A 262 1.88 6.53 -11.67
N THR A 263 1.08 5.47 -11.79
CA THR A 263 -0.33 5.55 -12.21
C THR A 263 -1.16 6.33 -11.17
N ASN A 264 -1.00 5.99 -9.89
CA ASN A 264 -1.65 6.72 -8.79
C ASN A 264 -1.24 8.20 -8.78
N LEU A 265 0.06 8.47 -8.84
CA LEU A 265 0.60 9.83 -8.83
C LEU A 265 0.07 10.65 -10.01
N GLN A 266 0.02 10.07 -11.20
CA GLN A 266 -0.51 10.75 -12.39
C GLN A 266 -2.00 11.04 -12.26
N LEU A 267 -2.79 10.10 -11.73
CA LEU A 267 -4.21 10.28 -11.50
C LEU A 267 -4.47 11.38 -10.45
N ILE A 268 -3.80 11.31 -9.30
CA ILE A 268 -3.91 12.32 -8.24
C ILE A 268 -3.56 13.72 -8.79
N TYR A 269 -2.44 13.81 -9.49
CA TYR A 269 -1.96 15.07 -10.05
C TYR A 269 -2.96 15.67 -11.05
N SER A 270 -3.47 14.87 -11.99
CA SER A 270 -4.38 15.33 -13.03
C SER A 270 -5.77 15.73 -12.53
N GLN A 271 -6.21 15.19 -11.39
CA GLN A 271 -7.52 15.48 -10.83
C GLN A 271 -7.51 16.64 -9.82
N LEU A 272 -6.38 16.90 -9.20
CA LEU A 272 -6.25 17.95 -8.19
C LEU A 272 -5.73 19.27 -8.81
N LEU A 273 -4.92 19.19 -9.86
CA LEU A 273 -4.49 20.37 -10.63
C LEU A 273 -5.31 20.49 -11.92
N PRO A 274 -5.71 21.72 -12.32
CA PRO A 274 -6.46 21.96 -13.55
C PRO A 274 -5.62 21.74 -14.81
#